data_21196dd3df0faed4d0481bb6ca8ad63e
#
_entry.id   21196dd3df0faed4d0481bb6ca8ad63e
#
_cell.length_a   1.000
_cell.length_b   1.000
_cell.length_c   1.000
_cell.angle_alpha   90.00
_cell.angle_beta   90.00
_cell.angle_gamma   90.00
#
_symmetry.space_group_name_H-M   'P 1'
#
loop_
_entity.id
_entity.type
_entity.pdbx_description
1 polymer ?
#
loop_
_entity_poly.entity_id
_entity_poly.type
_entity_poly.pdbx_seq_one_letter_code
_entity_poly.pdbx_strand_id
1 'polypeptide(L)'
;MSTGALSDKRIIAVSRDVRFSPNSVDKDMAILQAVASRLAADYVVVDENRLEPDMECDICLSMARNSATLDILAGMEQRGLVVVNSPDSVRACRRSAIEAVMSNLGVPLPPRHGEDGYWIKRGDMAAQTSSDVRYCRDRDELEAARRDFATRNITDYTVSAHVVGDLIKWYAVKGGFFRYYYPSDDGRSKFGDESHNGQAHHYAFDAEALHEAVDAVARETGIVAYGGDAIVRADGSFCIIDFNDWPSFSRCRDEAADAIAAFVMRDYNRQKSI
;
A
#
# COMPACT_ATOMS: atom_id res chain seq x y z
N MET A 1 -6.70 22.04 23.21
CA MET A 1 -6.17 22.76 22.03
C MET A 1 -7.22 22.63 20.95
N SER A 2 -7.74 23.74 20.45
CA SER A 2 -8.82 23.75 19.45
C SER A 2 -8.34 23.03 18.19
N THR A 3 -8.99 21.92 17.86
CA THR A 3 -8.90 21.29 16.55
C THR A 3 -9.62 22.22 15.57
N GLY A 4 -8.88 23.21 15.02
CA GLY A 4 -9.41 24.05 13.97
C GLY A 4 -9.77 23.16 12.79
N ALA A 5 -11.06 22.91 12.60
CA ALA A 5 -11.54 22.21 11.42
C ALA A 5 -11.09 22.99 10.18
N LEU A 6 -10.68 22.25 9.15
CA LEU A 6 -10.37 22.81 7.82
C LEU A 6 -11.66 23.14 7.06
N SER A 7 -12.69 23.64 7.78
CA SER A 7 -14.07 23.81 7.28
C SER A 7 -14.21 24.76 6.09
N ASP A 8 -13.23 25.63 5.92
CA ASP A 8 -13.15 26.61 4.83
C ASP A 8 -12.22 26.17 3.69
N LYS A 9 -11.69 24.95 3.75
CA LYS A 9 -10.73 24.40 2.75
C LYS A 9 -11.42 23.52 1.75
N ARG A 10 -10.97 23.61 0.51
CA ARG A 10 -11.44 22.76 -0.58
C ARG A 10 -10.62 21.48 -0.63
N ILE A 11 -11.28 20.34 -0.53
CA ILE A 11 -10.67 19.02 -0.56
C ILE A 11 -11.10 18.28 -1.82
N ILE A 12 -10.13 17.78 -2.57
CA ILE A 12 -10.34 16.80 -3.63
C ILE A 12 -9.88 15.44 -3.12
N ALA A 13 -10.76 14.45 -3.23
CA ALA A 13 -10.50 13.06 -2.93
C ALA A 13 -10.40 12.28 -4.25
N VAL A 14 -9.20 11.89 -4.66
CA VAL A 14 -8.95 11.19 -5.93
C VAL A 14 -9.07 9.70 -5.72
N SER A 15 -10.10 9.10 -6.29
CA SER A 15 -10.31 7.65 -6.24
C SER A 15 -9.43 6.93 -7.26
N ARG A 16 -9.00 5.72 -6.89
CA ARG A 16 -8.21 4.82 -7.73
C ARG A 16 -9.03 4.28 -8.90
N ASP A 17 -8.41 4.17 -10.08
CA ASP A 17 -9.00 3.44 -11.21
C ASP A 17 -9.25 1.97 -10.82
N VAL A 18 -10.41 1.47 -11.20
CA VAL A 18 -10.86 0.10 -10.91
C VAL A 18 -9.86 -0.97 -11.36
N ARG A 19 -9.07 -0.70 -12.40
CA ARG A 19 -8.02 -1.61 -12.89
C ARG A 19 -6.98 -1.97 -11.83
N PHE A 20 -6.69 -1.07 -10.91
CA PHE A 20 -5.68 -1.28 -9.87
C PHE A 20 -6.23 -1.94 -8.60
N SER A 21 -7.55 -2.00 -8.43
CA SER A 21 -8.18 -2.57 -7.24
C SER A 21 -9.61 -3.09 -7.52
N PRO A 22 -9.80 -3.99 -8.51
CA PRO A 22 -11.14 -4.38 -8.99
C PRO A 22 -11.99 -5.04 -7.89
N ASN A 23 -11.36 -5.67 -6.90
CA ASN A 23 -12.04 -6.40 -5.82
C ASN A 23 -12.24 -5.56 -4.54
N SER A 24 -11.88 -4.28 -4.56
CA SER A 24 -11.89 -3.43 -3.36
C SER A 24 -12.46 -2.04 -3.60
N VAL A 25 -13.12 -1.78 -4.72
CA VAL A 25 -13.64 -0.45 -5.11
C VAL A 25 -14.45 0.20 -3.99
N ASP A 26 -15.44 -0.51 -3.45
CA ASP A 26 -16.28 0.03 -2.37
C ASP A 26 -15.50 0.28 -1.08
N LYS A 27 -14.49 -0.55 -0.79
CA LYS A 27 -13.66 -0.41 0.41
C LYS A 27 -12.68 0.74 0.29
N ASP A 28 -12.08 0.92 -0.90
CA ASP A 28 -11.19 2.03 -1.21
C ASP A 28 -11.96 3.35 -1.16
N MET A 29 -13.15 3.38 -1.75
CA MET A 29 -14.04 4.54 -1.67
C MET A 29 -14.42 4.86 -0.22
N ALA A 30 -14.75 3.85 0.57
CA ALA A 30 -15.17 4.04 1.95
C ALA A 30 -14.09 4.62 2.85
N ILE A 31 -12.82 4.21 2.72
CA ILE A 31 -11.72 4.84 3.49
C ILE A 31 -11.42 6.25 2.99
N LEU A 32 -11.42 6.48 1.68
CA LEU A 32 -11.17 7.79 1.11
C LEU A 32 -12.21 8.82 1.60
N GLN A 33 -13.49 8.47 1.56
CA GLN A 33 -14.58 9.29 2.07
C GLN A 33 -14.52 9.48 3.58
N ALA A 34 -14.15 8.43 4.33
CA ALA A 34 -14.01 8.49 5.78
C ALA A 34 -12.92 9.49 6.21
N VAL A 35 -11.81 9.57 5.47
CA VAL A 35 -10.76 10.57 5.71
C VAL A 35 -11.24 11.96 5.32
N ALA A 36 -11.81 12.13 4.13
CA ALA A 36 -12.25 13.42 3.62
C ALA A 36 -13.28 14.08 4.55
N SER A 37 -14.28 13.32 5.02
CA SER A 37 -15.32 13.82 5.92
C SER A 37 -14.82 14.22 7.32
N ARG A 38 -13.64 13.75 7.73
CA ARG A 38 -12.97 14.17 8.98
C ARG A 38 -12.20 15.49 8.85
N LEU A 39 -11.89 15.85 7.61
CA LEU A 39 -11.14 17.08 7.32
C LEU A 39 -12.07 18.27 7.03
N ALA A 40 -13.12 18.05 6.25
CA ALA A 40 -14.11 19.07 5.90
C ALA A 40 -15.50 18.45 5.66
N ALA A 41 -16.56 19.27 5.85
CA ALA A 41 -17.93 18.86 5.57
C ALA A 41 -18.16 18.70 4.05
N ASP A 42 -17.56 19.57 3.26
CA ASP A 42 -17.69 19.58 1.81
C ASP A 42 -16.37 19.13 1.15
N TYR A 43 -16.43 18.08 0.35
CA TYR A 43 -15.33 17.59 -0.48
C TYR A 43 -15.86 17.04 -1.80
N VAL A 44 -15.00 17.00 -2.80
CA VAL A 44 -15.33 16.43 -4.13
C VAL A 44 -14.56 15.14 -4.32
N VAL A 45 -15.26 14.07 -4.75
CA VAL A 45 -14.61 12.84 -5.19
C VAL A 45 -14.43 12.89 -6.70
N VAL A 46 -13.20 12.66 -7.15
CA VAL A 46 -12.81 12.66 -8.57
C VAL A 46 -12.15 11.33 -8.90
N ASP A 47 -12.58 10.68 -9.98
CA ASP A 47 -11.86 9.53 -10.53
C ASP A 47 -10.49 9.96 -11.05
N GLU A 48 -9.43 9.14 -10.80
CA GLU A 48 -8.07 9.53 -11.18
C GLU A 48 -7.89 9.85 -12.67
N ASN A 49 -8.69 9.24 -13.55
CA ASN A 49 -8.64 9.51 -14.99
C ASN A 49 -9.39 10.80 -15.39
N ARG A 50 -10.04 11.48 -14.45
CA ARG A 50 -10.78 12.72 -14.64
C ARG A 50 -10.17 13.89 -13.88
N LEU A 51 -9.04 13.68 -13.20
CA LEU A 51 -8.34 14.76 -12.52
C LEU A 51 -7.71 15.70 -13.58
N GLU A 52 -8.02 16.98 -13.47
CA GLU A 52 -7.48 18.03 -14.36
C GLU A 52 -6.46 18.91 -13.60
N PRO A 53 -5.41 19.40 -14.29
CA PRO A 53 -4.33 20.16 -13.64
C PRO A 53 -4.76 21.50 -13.03
N ASP A 54 -5.86 22.09 -13.52
CA ASP A 54 -6.40 23.37 -13.11
C ASP A 54 -7.49 23.28 -12.04
N MET A 55 -7.83 22.07 -11.60
CA MET A 55 -8.74 21.89 -10.48
C MET A 55 -8.18 22.53 -9.21
N GLU A 56 -8.96 23.46 -8.66
CA GLU A 56 -8.56 24.21 -7.46
C GLU A 56 -8.92 23.44 -6.18
N CYS A 57 -7.92 23.19 -5.35
CA CYS A 57 -8.09 22.66 -3.99
C CYS A 57 -6.95 23.13 -3.07
N ASP A 58 -7.14 22.99 -1.79
CA ASP A 58 -6.12 23.22 -0.75
C ASP A 58 -5.41 21.91 -0.37
N ILE A 59 -6.16 20.80 -0.41
CA ILE A 59 -5.70 19.47 -0.04
C ILE A 59 -6.22 18.45 -1.06
N CYS A 60 -5.34 17.58 -1.50
CA CYS A 60 -5.67 16.43 -2.33
C CYS A 60 -5.37 15.13 -1.59
N LEU A 61 -6.42 14.34 -1.31
CA LEU A 61 -6.28 12.97 -0.83
C LEU A 61 -6.24 12.05 -2.04
N SER A 62 -5.12 11.37 -2.28
CA SER A 62 -4.95 10.63 -3.53
C SER A 62 -4.69 9.15 -3.35
N MET A 63 -5.54 8.33 -3.94
CA MET A 63 -5.34 6.89 -4.17
C MET A 63 -4.90 6.59 -5.61
N ALA A 64 -4.55 7.61 -6.40
CA ALA A 64 -4.17 7.46 -7.80
C ALA A 64 -2.90 6.63 -7.99
N ARG A 65 -2.86 5.83 -9.05
CA ARG A 65 -1.70 5.03 -9.49
C ARG A 65 -1.35 5.23 -10.96
N ASN A 66 -2.23 5.83 -11.74
CA ASN A 66 -1.98 6.12 -13.14
C ASN A 66 -0.84 7.15 -13.27
N SER A 67 0.13 6.86 -14.12
CA SER A 67 1.33 7.71 -14.29
C SER A 67 0.97 9.15 -14.67
N ALA A 68 0.03 9.35 -15.61
CA ALA A 68 -0.41 10.67 -16.04
C ALA A 68 -1.06 11.45 -14.89
N THR A 69 -1.86 10.79 -14.06
CA THR A 69 -2.49 11.41 -12.89
C THR A 69 -1.44 11.75 -11.83
N LEU A 70 -0.45 10.88 -11.61
CA LEU A 70 0.67 11.18 -10.71
C LEU A 70 1.50 12.39 -11.20
N ASP A 71 1.62 12.60 -12.51
CA ASP A 71 2.29 13.79 -13.05
C ASP A 71 1.47 15.07 -12.81
N ILE A 72 0.14 15.01 -12.93
CA ILE A 72 -0.76 16.11 -12.58
C ILE A 72 -0.63 16.45 -11.08
N LEU A 73 -0.69 15.44 -10.21
CA LEU A 73 -0.54 15.62 -8.76
C LEU A 73 0.82 16.20 -8.38
N ALA A 74 1.91 15.78 -9.04
CA ALA A 74 3.22 16.36 -8.81
C ALA A 74 3.27 17.87 -9.19
N GLY A 75 2.61 18.25 -10.29
CA GLY A 75 2.41 19.64 -10.64
C GLY A 75 1.58 20.42 -9.61
N MET A 76 0.59 19.78 -8.98
CA MET A 76 -0.18 20.39 -7.89
C MET A 76 0.69 20.61 -6.65
N GLU A 77 1.49 19.62 -6.22
CA GLU A 77 2.44 19.78 -5.10
C GLU A 77 3.43 20.93 -5.34
N GLN A 78 3.98 21.03 -6.56
CA GLN A 78 4.90 22.14 -6.93
C GLN A 78 4.25 23.52 -6.81
N ARG A 79 2.93 23.62 -6.93
CA ARG A 79 2.15 24.85 -6.68
C ARG A 79 1.80 25.05 -5.19
N GLY A 80 2.30 24.20 -4.29
CA GLY A 80 2.11 24.32 -2.84
C GLY A 80 0.83 23.70 -2.30
N LEU A 81 0.23 22.74 -3.03
CA LEU A 81 -0.88 21.92 -2.51
C LEU A 81 -0.34 20.78 -1.65
N VAL A 82 -1.10 20.44 -0.61
CA VAL A 82 -0.83 19.23 0.18
C VAL A 82 -1.45 18.04 -0.52
N VAL A 83 -0.63 17.08 -0.95
CA VAL A 83 -1.08 15.84 -1.60
C VAL A 83 -0.71 14.63 -0.72
N VAL A 84 -1.68 13.82 -0.34
CA VAL A 84 -1.49 12.61 0.48
C VAL A 84 -2.22 11.41 -0.14
N ASN A 85 -1.52 10.34 -0.52
CA ASN A 85 -0.07 10.15 -0.56
C ASN A 85 0.54 10.99 -1.69
N SER A 86 1.78 11.45 -1.49
CA SER A 86 2.48 12.21 -2.52
C SER A 86 2.78 11.35 -3.76
N PRO A 87 2.81 11.92 -4.97
CA PRO A 87 3.09 11.18 -6.21
C PRO A 87 4.40 10.40 -6.16
N ASP A 88 5.44 10.98 -5.60
CA ASP A 88 6.75 10.34 -5.52
C ASP A 88 6.74 9.17 -4.53
N SER A 89 6.03 9.30 -3.42
CA SER A 89 5.86 8.19 -2.48
C SER A 89 5.09 7.02 -3.10
N VAL A 90 4.06 7.30 -3.92
CA VAL A 90 3.32 6.27 -4.67
C VAL A 90 4.21 5.60 -5.71
N ARG A 91 5.04 6.36 -6.44
CA ARG A 91 6.01 5.80 -7.39
C ARG A 91 7.03 4.91 -6.69
N ALA A 92 7.50 5.30 -5.50
CA ALA A 92 8.42 4.51 -4.70
C ALA A 92 7.79 3.20 -4.19
N CYS A 93 6.46 3.11 -4.09
CA CYS A 93 5.74 1.89 -3.74
C CYS A 93 5.55 0.90 -4.90
N ARG A 94 6.06 1.16 -6.10
CA ARG A 94 6.11 0.13 -7.16
C ARG A 94 6.94 -1.05 -6.68
N ARG A 95 6.48 -2.27 -6.97
CA ARG A 95 7.01 -3.49 -6.34
C ARG A 95 8.54 -3.60 -6.37
N SER A 96 9.16 -3.45 -7.54
CA SER A 96 10.62 -3.55 -7.65
C SER A 96 11.34 -2.41 -6.93
N ALA A 97 10.79 -1.21 -6.97
CA ALA A 97 11.36 -0.05 -6.28
C ALA A 97 11.28 -0.23 -4.75
N ILE A 98 10.13 -0.62 -4.23
CA ILE A 98 9.92 -0.78 -2.78
C ILE A 98 10.73 -1.97 -2.23
N GLU A 99 10.88 -3.07 -3.01
CA GLU A 99 11.75 -4.20 -2.63
C GLU A 99 13.21 -3.76 -2.51
N ALA A 100 13.68 -2.90 -3.42
CA ALA A 100 15.02 -2.33 -3.33
C ALA A 100 15.19 -1.44 -2.10
N VAL A 101 14.21 -0.58 -1.78
CA VAL A 101 14.22 0.25 -0.56
C VAL A 101 14.28 -0.64 0.69
N MET A 102 13.38 -1.63 0.80
CA MET A 102 13.36 -2.58 1.92
C MET A 102 14.69 -3.33 2.07
N SER A 103 15.26 -3.79 0.96
CA SER A 103 16.55 -4.47 0.97
C SER A 103 17.69 -3.57 1.46
N ASN A 104 17.74 -2.31 1.00
CA ASN A 104 18.75 -1.34 1.41
C ASN A 104 18.66 -0.97 2.90
N LEU A 105 17.46 -0.98 3.45
CA LEU A 105 17.19 -0.73 4.87
C LEU A 105 17.41 -1.96 5.74
N GLY A 106 17.70 -3.13 5.16
CA GLY A 106 17.87 -4.39 5.90
C GLY A 106 16.56 -4.93 6.47
N VAL A 107 15.40 -4.54 5.90
CA VAL A 107 14.09 -5.05 6.30
C VAL A 107 14.02 -6.55 5.98
N PRO A 108 13.49 -7.39 6.89
CA PRO A 108 13.33 -8.82 6.63
C PRO A 108 12.45 -9.09 5.39
N LEU A 109 13.06 -9.65 4.36
CA LEU A 109 12.40 -10.06 3.10
C LEU A 109 12.48 -11.58 2.94
N PRO A 110 11.57 -12.20 2.14
CA PRO A 110 11.71 -13.59 1.77
C PRO A 110 13.05 -13.85 1.10
N PRO A 111 13.70 -15.00 1.33
CA PRO A 111 14.95 -15.35 0.65
C PRO A 111 14.70 -15.52 -0.87
N ARG A 112 15.76 -15.36 -1.66
CA ARG A 112 15.68 -15.58 -3.12
C ARG A 112 15.61 -17.05 -3.53
N HIS A 113 16.00 -17.95 -2.63
CA HIS A 113 16.05 -19.39 -2.85
C HIS A 113 15.44 -20.12 -1.65
N GLY A 114 14.70 -21.20 -1.92
CA GLY A 114 14.06 -22.06 -0.94
C GLY A 114 13.62 -23.36 -1.55
N GLU A 115 13.08 -24.26 -0.73
CA GLU A 115 12.64 -25.61 -1.13
C GLU A 115 11.10 -25.70 -1.29
N ASP A 116 10.36 -24.73 -0.74
CA ASP A 116 8.89 -24.74 -0.71
C ASP A 116 8.26 -24.00 -1.90
N GLY A 117 9.01 -23.82 -2.99
CA GLY A 117 8.55 -23.13 -4.19
C GLY A 117 8.92 -21.64 -4.21
N TYR A 118 8.35 -20.94 -5.20
CA TYR A 118 8.71 -19.55 -5.53
C TYR A 118 7.48 -18.73 -5.84
N TRP A 119 7.60 -17.42 -5.61
CA TRP A 119 6.68 -16.41 -6.11
C TRP A 119 7.38 -15.57 -7.17
N ILE A 120 6.75 -15.41 -8.33
CA ILE A 120 7.11 -14.40 -9.32
C ILE A 120 6.00 -13.36 -9.39
N LYS A 121 6.37 -12.10 -9.26
CA LYS A 121 5.41 -10.98 -9.16
C LYS A 121 5.85 -9.84 -10.09
N ARG A 122 4.93 -9.31 -10.90
CA ARG A 122 5.17 -8.13 -11.74
C ARG A 122 5.66 -6.97 -10.90
N GLY A 123 6.69 -6.25 -11.36
CA GLY A 123 7.42 -5.21 -10.62
C GLY A 123 7.03 -3.78 -10.95
N ASP A 124 6.78 -3.50 -12.24
CA ASP A 124 6.61 -2.15 -12.78
C ASP A 124 5.26 -1.49 -12.42
N MET A 125 4.24 -2.28 -12.13
CA MET A 125 2.90 -1.81 -11.79
C MET A 125 2.13 -2.82 -10.94
N ALA A 126 0.97 -2.40 -10.43
CA ALA A 126 0.05 -3.30 -9.74
C ALA A 126 -0.40 -4.46 -10.67
N ALA A 127 -0.63 -5.64 -10.08
CA ALA A 127 -1.12 -6.80 -10.80
C ALA A 127 -2.45 -6.48 -11.52
N GLN A 128 -2.52 -6.73 -12.81
CA GLN A 128 -3.72 -6.50 -13.63
C GLN A 128 -4.47 -7.81 -13.90
N THR A 129 -3.77 -8.93 -13.80
CA THR A 129 -4.33 -10.27 -13.98
C THR A 129 -3.80 -11.19 -12.88
N SER A 130 -4.47 -12.31 -12.65
CA SER A 130 -4.00 -13.34 -11.71
C SER A 130 -2.65 -13.94 -12.09
N SER A 131 -2.24 -13.84 -13.36
CA SER A 131 -0.94 -14.31 -13.84
C SER A 131 0.22 -13.33 -13.57
N ASP A 132 -0.07 -12.11 -13.09
CA ASP A 132 0.94 -11.12 -12.71
C ASP A 132 1.55 -11.38 -11.31
N VAL A 133 0.90 -12.22 -10.52
CA VAL A 133 1.39 -12.76 -9.25
C VAL A 133 1.17 -14.28 -9.29
N ARG A 134 2.25 -15.05 -9.33
CA ARG A 134 2.16 -16.50 -9.55
C ARG A 134 3.05 -17.24 -8.57
N TYR A 135 2.49 -18.27 -7.93
CA TYR A 135 3.22 -19.31 -7.24
C TYR A 135 3.75 -20.34 -8.24
N CYS A 136 4.99 -20.77 -8.06
CA CYS A 136 5.68 -21.80 -8.81
C CYS A 136 6.20 -22.86 -7.83
N ARG A 137 5.82 -24.12 -8.00
CA ARG A 137 6.19 -25.21 -7.08
C ARG A 137 7.68 -25.50 -7.05
N ASP A 138 8.33 -25.26 -8.21
CA ASP A 138 9.73 -25.57 -8.43
C ASP A 138 10.38 -24.60 -9.44
N ARG A 139 11.65 -24.83 -9.74
CA ARG A 139 12.40 -24.01 -10.69
C ARG A 139 11.91 -24.15 -12.13
N ASP A 140 11.39 -25.30 -12.53
CA ASP A 140 10.90 -25.50 -13.89
C ASP A 140 9.64 -24.69 -14.14
N GLU A 141 8.72 -24.63 -13.16
CA GLU A 141 7.54 -23.76 -13.20
C GLU A 141 7.94 -22.29 -13.15
N LEU A 142 8.95 -21.91 -12.36
CA LEU A 142 9.46 -20.54 -12.31
C LEU A 142 10.02 -20.12 -13.68
N GLU A 143 10.80 -20.98 -14.34
CA GLU A 143 11.32 -20.68 -15.69
C GLU A 143 10.20 -20.61 -16.73
N ALA A 144 9.16 -21.44 -16.61
CA ALA A 144 7.97 -21.33 -17.46
C ALA A 144 7.23 -19.98 -17.23
N ALA A 145 7.10 -19.54 -15.98
CA ALA A 145 6.49 -18.26 -15.65
C ALA A 145 7.32 -17.05 -16.15
N ARG A 146 8.65 -17.15 -16.11
CA ARG A 146 9.54 -16.13 -16.71
C ARG A 146 9.37 -16.03 -18.22
N ARG A 147 9.24 -17.16 -18.90
CA ARG A 147 8.95 -17.18 -20.35
C ARG A 147 7.58 -16.56 -20.67
N ASP A 148 6.56 -16.84 -19.86
CA ASP A 148 5.25 -16.19 -20.01
C ASP A 148 5.36 -14.67 -19.83
N PHE A 149 6.05 -14.18 -18.80
CA PHE A 149 6.29 -12.76 -18.61
C PHE A 149 6.99 -12.13 -19.81
N ALA A 150 8.02 -12.81 -20.36
CA ALA A 150 8.72 -12.33 -21.54
C ALA A 150 7.81 -12.24 -22.77
N THR A 151 6.91 -13.22 -23.01
CA THR A 151 5.95 -13.16 -24.13
C THR A 151 4.95 -12.01 -23.99
N ARG A 152 4.68 -11.57 -22.77
CA ARG A 152 3.80 -10.44 -22.45
C ARG A 152 4.55 -9.10 -22.34
N ASN A 153 5.85 -9.07 -22.69
CA ASN A 153 6.74 -7.92 -22.56
C ASN A 153 6.86 -7.38 -21.12
N ILE A 154 6.69 -8.24 -20.11
CA ILE A 154 6.93 -7.88 -18.71
C ILE A 154 8.40 -8.18 -18.41
N THR A 155 9.22 -7.14 -18.36
CA THR A 155 10.67 -7.23 -18.12
C THR A 155 11.05 -6.91 -16.68
N ASP A 156 10.17 -6.19 -15.97
CA ASP A 156 10.34 -5.87 -14.57
C ASP A 156 9.46 -6.76 -13.69
N TYR A 157 10.10 -7.61 -12.91
CA TYR A 157 9.45 -8.54 -11.97
C TYR A 157 10.38 -8.90 -10.82
N THR A 158 9.80 -9.28 -9.69
CA THR A 158 10.54 -9.79 -8.53
C THR A 158 10.33 -11.29 -8.39
N VAL A 159 11.32 -11.98 -7.82
CA VAL A 159 11.26 -13.41 -7.49
C VAL A 159 11.72 -13.60 -6.05
N SER A 160 10.92 -14.32 -5.30
CA SER A 160 11.28 -14.73 -3.93
C SER A 160 10.91 -16.20 -3.71
N ALA A 161 11.57 -16.87 -2.76
CA ALA A 161 11.12 -18.16 -2.28
C ALA A 161 9.77 -18.03 -1.56
N HIS A 162 8.96 -19.07 -1.62
CA HIS A 162 7.83 -19.19 -0.71
C HIS A 162 8.32 -19.38 0.72
N VAL A 163 7.67 -18.71 1.65
CA VAL A 163 7.96 -18.81 3.09
C VAL A 163 6.76 -19.41 3.79
N VAL A 164 6.98 -20.54 4.46
CA VAL A 164 5.96 -21.21 5.25
C VAL A 164 5.81 -20.47 6.59
N GLY A 165 4.57 -20.19 6.98
CA GLY A 165 4.23 -19.49 8.21
C GLY A 165 2.84 -18.87 8.19
N ASP A 166 2.51 -18.13 9.22
CA ASP A 166 1.24 -17.43 9.33
C ASP A 166 1.25 -16.18 8.45
N LEU A 167 0.31 -16.10 7.51
CA LEU A 167 0.06 -14.89 6.76
C LEU A 167 -0.63 -13.86 7.67
N ILE A 168 -0.04 -12.68 7.77
CA ILE A 168 -0.66 -11.52 8.41
C ILE A 168 -0.81 -10.37 7.42
N LYS A 169 -1.91 -9.65 7.53
CA LYS A 169 -2.12 -8.38 6.84
C LYS A 169 -1.94 -7.25 7.85
N TRP A 170 -1.15 -6.26 7.47
CA TRP A 170 -0.88 -5.11 8.32
C TRP A 170 -1.26 -3.80 7.63
N TYR A 171 -1.60 -2.79 8.46
CA TYR A 171 -1.99 -1.44 8.05
C TYR A 171 -1.30 -0.43 8.94
N ALA A 172 -0.80 0.64 8.35
CA ALA A 172 -0.10 1.68 9.06
C ALA A 172 -0.35 3.08 8.49
N VAL A 173 -0.18 4.08 9.35
CA VAL A 173 -0.21 5.49 8.98
C VAL A 173 0.99 6.17 9.63
N LYS A 174 1.71 6.96 8.87
CA LYS A 174 2.87 7.73 9.34
C LYS A 174 2.49 8.56 10.59
N GLY A 175 3.21 8.33 11.67
CA GLY A 175 2.93 8.98 12.96
C GLY A 175 2.42 8.04 14.03
N GLY A 176 2.54 6.73 13.85
CA GLY A 176 2.43 5.71 14.88
C GLY A 176 1.18 4.85 14.88
N PHE A 177 0.27 5.00 13.91
CA PHE A 177 -0.84 4.05 13.78
C PHE A 177 -0.34 2.78 13.12
N PHE A 178 -0.56 1.64 13.77
CA PHE A 178 -0.27 0.31 13.26
C PHE A 178 -1.30 -0.71 13.76
N ARG A 179 -1.76 -1.60 12.84
CA ARG A 179 -2.64 -2.75 13.15
C ARG A 179 -2.26 -3.91 12.24
N TYR A 180 -2.40 -5.14 12.76
CA TYR A 180 -2.27 -6.36 11.96
C TYR A 180 -3.39 -7.34 12.24
N TYR A 181 -3.63 -8.24 11.31
CA TYR A 181 -4.71 -9.22 11.34
C TYR A 181 -4.31 -10.49 10.63
N TYR A 182 -4.86 -11.60 11.06
CA TYR A 182 -4.74 -12.88 10.38
C TYR A 182 -5.94 -13.06 9.45
N PRO A 183 -5.77 -13.02 8.11
CA PRO A 183 -6.88 -13.17 7.15
C PRO A 183 -7.62 -14.48 7.28
N SER A 184 -6.92 -15.56 7.65
CA SER A 184 -7.49 -16.90 7.86
C SER A 184 -8.54 -16.99 8.97
N ASP A 185 -8.51 -16.08 9.97
CA ASP A 185 -9.48 -16.09 11.07
C ASP A 185 -10.90 -15.74 10.61
N ASP A 186 -11.03 -15.05 9.49
CA ASP A 186 -12.35 -14.70 8.92
C ASP A 186 -12.92 -15.78 8.00
N GLY A 187 -12.20 -16.87 7.76
CA GLY A 187 -12.59 -17.92 6.82
C GLY A 187 -12.74 -17.46 5.38
N ARG A 188 -12.13 -16.33 5.01
CA ARG A 188 -12.24 -15.69 3.68
C ARG A 188 -10.88 -15.37 3.11
N SER A 189 -10.33 -16.30 2.33
CA SER A 189 -9.19 -16.03 1.45
C SER A 189 -9.65 -15.21 0.24
N LYS A 190 -8.99 -14.07 -0.04
CA LYS A 190 -9.22 -13.30 -1.26
C LYS A 190 -8.18 -13.55 -2.36
N PHE A 191 -6.99 -14.07 -2.03
CA PHE A 191 -5.83 -14.01 -2.91
C PHE A 191 -5.04 -15.30 -3.11
N GLY A 192 -5.54 -16.45 -2.68
CA GLY A 192 -4.83 -17.71 -2.93
C GLY A 192 -3.54 -17.94 -2.12
N ASP A 193 -2.95 -16.90 -1.52
CA ASP A 193 -1.74 -17.03 -0.71
C ASP A 193 -2.00 -17.86 0.55
N GLU A 194 -3.19 -17.74 1.13
CA GLU A 194 -3.66 -18.57 2.25
C GLU A 194 -3.84 -20.03 1.84
N SER A 195 -4.06 -20.33 0.55
CA SER A 195 -4.10 -21.71 0.06
C SER A 195 -2.75 -22.41 0.21
N HIS A 196 -1.65 -21.65 0.31
CA HIS A 196 -0.30 -22.17 0.45
C HIS A 196 0.18 -22.18 1.91
N ASN A 197 -0.29 -21.25 2.75
CA ASN A 197 0.08 -21.17 4.18
C ASN A 197 -0.97 -21.74 5.13
N GLY A 198 -2.21 -21.91 4.67
CA GLY A 198 -3.29 -22.52 5.47
C GLY A 198 -3.85 -21.61 6.57
N GLN A 199 -4.44 -22.25 7.57
CA GLN A 199 -4.96 -21.59 8.77
C GLN A 199 -3.80 -21.11 9.65
N ALA A 200 -3.90 -19.88 10.20
CA ALA A 200 -2.89 -19.35 11.08
C ALA A 200 -2.77 -20.15 12.39
N HIS A 201 -1.55 -20.37 12.81
CA HIS A 201 -1.20 -20.98 14.10
C HIS A 201 -1.07 -19.95 15.22
N HIS A 202 -1.09 -18.66 14.88
CA HIS A 202 -0.86 -17.54 15.78
C HIS A 202 0.50 -17.61 16.49
N TYR A 203 1.55 -17.88 15.70
CA TYR A 203 2.92 -17.85 16.21
C TYR A 203 3.22 -16.52 16.87
N ALA A 204 3.85 -16.57 18.06
CA ALA A 204 4.28 -15.38 18.75
C ALA A 204 5.42 -14.71 17.97
N PHE A 205 5.34 -13.39 17.78
CA PHE A 205 6.37 -12.58 17.12
C PHE A 205 6.42 -11.17 17.72
N ASP A 206 7.47 -10.46 17.43
CA ASP A 206 7.62 -9.05 17.83
C ASP A 206 6.91 -8.13 16.82
N ALA A 207 5.67 -7.75 17.16
CA ALA A 207 4.86 -6.86 16.33
C ALA A 207 5.40 -5.42 16.30
N GLU A 208 6.11 -4.99 17.35
CA GLU A 208 6.75 -3.67 17.38
C GLU A 208 7.93 -3.64 16.41
N ALA A 209 8.76 -4.68 16.36
CA ALA A 209 9.82 -4.80 15.38
C ALA A 209 9.30 -4.78 13.93
N LEU A 210 8.14 -5.41 13.67
CA LEU A 210 7.48 -5.30 12.36
C LEU A 210 7.06 -3.86 12.07
N HIS A 211 6.42 -3.20 13.05
CA HIS A 211 6.00 -1.80 12.92
C HIS A 211 7.21 -0.89 12.64
N GLU A 212 8.28 -1.03 13.40
CA GLU A 212 9.51 -0.24 13.19
C GLU A 212 10.11 -0.45 11.79
N ALA A 213 10.12 -1.71 11.30
CA ALA A 213 10.62 -2.04 9.97
C ALA A 213 9.80 -1.35 8.86
N VAL A 214 8.46 -1.44 8.91
CA VAL A 214 7.59 -0.81 7.88
C VAL A 214 7.58 0.71 8.00
N ASP A 215 7.71 1.26 9.21
CA ASP A 215 7.79 2.70 9.42
C ASP A 215 9.15 3.28 8.93
N ALA A 216 10.24 2.50 9.00
CA ALA A 216 11.51 2.88 8.36
C ALA A 216 11.36 3.03 6.84
N VAL A 217 10.65 2.09 6.19
CA VAL A 217 10.32 2.18 4.75
C VAL A 217 9.45 3.40 4.47
N ALA A 218 8.45 3.68 5.31
CA ALA A 218 7.58 4.84 5.16
C ALA A 218 8.33 6.17 5.35
N ARG A 219 9.32 6.22 6.23
CA ARG A 219 10.19 7.41 6.39
C ARG A 219 11.03 7.65 5.13
N GLU A 220 11.63 6.59 4.58
CA GLU A 220 12.48 6.67 3.39
C GLU A 220 11.70 7.08 2.13
N THR A 221 10.52 6.51 1.94
CA THR A 221 9.68 6.78 0.76
C THR A 221 8.80 8.01 0.88
N GLY A 222 8.59 8.51 2.10
CA GLY A 222 7.65 9.60 2.36
C GLY A 222 6.18 9.20 2.39
N ILE A 223 5.85 7.90 2.22
CA ILE A 223 4.46 7.41 2.21
C ILE A 223 3.78 7.68 3.55
N VAL A 224 2.49 8.02 3.51
CA VAL A 224 1.70 8.36 4.71
C VAL A 224 0.71 7.27 5.07
N ALA A 225 -0.13 6.86 4.14
CA ALA A 225 -1.10 5.77 4.31
C ALA A 225 -0.59 4.55 3.57
N TYR A 226 -0.26 3.47 4.28
CA TYR A 226 0.39 2.29 3.71
C TYR A 226 -0.04 1.01 4.42
N GLY A 227 0.25 -0.11 3.82
CA GLY A 227 -0.03 -1.42 4.39
C GLY A 227 0.55 -2.53 3.52
N GLY A 228 0.38 -3.77 3.95
CA GLY A 228 0.93 -4.89 3.22
C GLY A 228 0.67 -6.22 3.89
N ASP A 229 1.47 -7.19 3.49
CA ASP A 229 1.39 -8.55 3.97
C ASP A 229 2.76 -8.99 4.50
N ALA A 230 2.77 -9.84 5.52
CA ALA A 230 3.98 -10.45 6.06
C ALA A 230 3.72 -11.91 6.44
N ILE A 231 4.78 -12.70 6.49
CA ILE A 231 4.73 -14.08 6.99
C ILE A 231 5.45 -14.13 8.34
N VAL A 232 4.79 -14.68 9.34
CA VAL A 232 5.35 -14.96 10.66
C VAL A 232 5.67 -16.45 10.75
N ARG A 233 6.91 -16.81 11.04
CA ARG A 233 7.38 -18.18 11.14
C ARG A 233 7.21 -18.74 12.55
N ALA A 234 7.30 -20.06 12.66
CA ALA A 234 7.22 -20.77 13.94
C ALA A 234 8.30 -20.39 14.96
N ASP A 235 9.43 -19.86 14.51
CA ASP A 235 10.52 -19.35 15.37
C ASP A 235 10.34 -17.91 15.84
N GLY A 236 9.20 -17.28 15.47
CA GLY A 236 8.90 -15.88 15.78
C GLY A 236 9.54 -14.87 14.84
N SER A 237 10.35 -15.28 13.87
CA SER A 237 10.85 -14.40 12.84
C SER A 237 9.74 -14.03 11.85
N PHE A 238 9.85 -12.88 11.18
CA PHE A 238 8.92 -12.47 10.13
C PHE A 238 9.65 -12.03 8.87
N CYS A 239 8.94 -12.00 7.75
CA CYS A 239 9.38 -11.32 6.54
C CYS A 239 8.22 -10.60 5.85
N ILE A 240 8.49 -9.42 5.28
CA ILE A 240 7.50 -8.63 4.56
C ILE A 240 7.44 -9.13 3.11
N ILE A 241 6.27 -9.53 2.66
CA ILE A 241 6.05 -10.09 1.31
C ILE A 241 5.33 -9.14 0.36
N ASP A 242 4.71 -8.10 0.91
CA ASP A 242 4.07 -7.04 0.13
C ASP A 242 4.03 -5.72 0.91
N PHE A 243 4.18 -4.59 0.19
CA PHE A 243 4.09 -3.23 0.73
C PHE A 243 3.36 -2.36 -0.29
N ASN A 244 2.25 -1.76 0.11
CA ASN A 244 1.34 -1.04 -0.78
C ASN A 244 1.02 0.36 -0.26
N ASP A 245 0.88 1.30 -1.19
CA ASP A 245 0.27 2.60 -0.96
C ASP A 245 -1.23 2.46 -0.69
N TRP A 246 -1.73 3.28 0.17
CA TRP A 246 -3.13 3.48 0.53
C TRP A 246 -4.00 2.21 0.43
N PRO A 247 -3.88 1.28 1.36
CA PRO A 247 -4.74 0.11 1.42
C PRO A 247 -6.18 0.49 1.84
N SER A 248 -7.11 -0.45 1.72
CA SER A 248 -8.52 -0.21 2.05
C SER A 248 -8.82 -0.02 3.54
N PHE A 249 -7.88 -0.36 4.43
CA PHE A 249 -8.05 -0.32 5.89
C PHE A 249 -9.36 -0.96 6.39
N SER A 250 -9.86 -1.96 5.68
CA SER A 250 -11.24 -2.46 5.83
C SER A 250 -11.58 -2.96 7.24
N ARG A 251 -10.58 -3.33 8.05
CA ARG A 251 -10.76 -3.83 9.42
C ARG A 251 -10.55 -2.79 10.51
N CYS A 252 -9.95 -1.65 10.17
CA CYS A 252 -9.60 -0.58 11.11
C CYS A 252 -9.88 0.81 10.49
N ARG A 253 -10.94 0.89 9.64
CA ARG A 253 -11.21 2.08 8.82
C ARG A 253 -11.31 3.35 9.63
N ASP A 254 -12.08 3.36 10.70
CA ASP A 254 -12.32 4.57 11.48
C ASP A 254 -11.05 5.05 12.17
N GLU A 255 -10.31 4.15 12.81
CA GLU A 255 -9.04 4.47 13.47
C GLU A 255 -8.00 4.96 12.44
N ALA A 256 -7.92 4.31 11.29
CA ALA A 256 -7.01 4.71 10.21
C ALA A 256 -7.41 6.07 9.62
N ALA A 257 -8.71 6.32 9.43
CA ALA A 257 -9.19 7.60 8.93
C ALA A 257 -8.89 8.74 9.91
N ASP A 258 -9.04 8.52 11.22
CA ASP A 258 -8.66 9.47 12.26
C ASP A 258 -7.15 9.76 12.21
N ALA A 259 -6.32 8.73 12.08
CA ALA A 259 -4.86 8.87 12.01
C ALA A 259 -4.41 9.62 10.75
N ILE A 260 -4.97 9.29 9.59
CA ILE A 260 -4.66 9.96 8.32
C ILE A 260 -5.11 11.43 8.37
N ALA A 261 -6.34 11.71 8.82
CA ALA A 261 -6.84 13.07 8.93
C ALA A 261 -5.98 13.91 9.89
N ALA A 262 -5.58 13.35 11.04
CA ALA A 262 -4.69 14.02 11.98
C ALA A 262 -3.31 14.32 11.37
N PHE A 263 -2.77 13.40 10.55
CA PHE A 263 -1.53 13.65 9.82
C PHE A 263 -1.70 14.79 8.83
N VAL A 264 -2.73 14.75 7.99
CA VAL A 264 -3.02 15.78 6.97
C VAL A 264 -3.15 17.16 7.59
N MET A 265 -3.91 17.29 8.70
CA MET A 265 -4.06 18.56 9.42
C MET A 265 -2.74 19.11 9.94
N ARG A 266 -1.89 18.24 10.53
CA ARG A 266 -0.55 18.66 11.00
C ARG A 266 0.35 19.12 9.88
N ASP A 267 0.38 18.36 8.77
CA ASP A 267 1.23 18.66 7.63
C ASP A 267 0.79 19.93 6.92
N TYR A 268 -0.51 20.11 6.71
CA TYR A 268 -1.09 21.32 6.14
C TYR A 268 -0.71 22.56 6.97
N ASN A 269 -0.90 22.52 8.28
CA ASN A 269 -0.59 23.65 9.17
C ASN A 269 0.91 23.96 9.18
N ARG A 270 1.77 22.93 9.13
CA ARG A 270 3.23 23.11 9.05
C ARG A 270 3.64 23.82 7.76
N GLN A 271 3.10 23.42 6.62
CA GLN A 271 3.44 24.03 5.32
C GLN A 271 2.97 25.48 5.21
N LYS A 272 1.87 25.86 5.85
CA LYS A 272 1.35 27.23 5.84
C LYS A 272 2.01 28.15 6.87
N SER A 273 2.85 27.61 7.76
CA SER A 273 3.58 28.36 8.79
C SER A 273 5.00 28.77 8.36
N ILE A 274 5.41 28.38 7.14
CA ILE A 274 6.69 28.73 6.52
C ILE A 274 6.45 29.84 5.50
#